data_a344940e46d0c3f8cf8be397652a181d
#
_entry.id   a344940e46d0c3f8cf8be397652a181d
#
_cell.length_a   1.000
_cell.length_b   1.000
_cell.length_c   1.000
_cell.angle_alpha   90.00
_cell.angle_beta   90.00
_cell.angle_gamma   90.00
#
_symmetry.space_group_name_H-M   'P 1'
#
loop_
_entity.id
_entity.type
_entity.pdbx_description
1 polymer ?
#
loop_
_entity_poly.entity_id
_entity_poly.type
_entity_poly.pdbx_seq_one_letter_code
_entity_poly.pdbx_strand_id
1 'polypeptide(L)'
;MKLYASGEDYLETILILHREMGMVRSVDVSRHMAVSKPSVCHAVAVLQEGGFLAMDGDHFLHLTERGRIIAEKIYERHRFFTDHLIEAGVDPKTAEADAYRIEHVISDETFHRLKEKYQSESENKGL
;
A
#
# COMPACT_ATOMS: atom_id res chain seq x y z
N MET A 1 -3.51 16.87 7.66
CA MET A 1 -4.00 15.67 8.38
C MET A 1 -2.93 14.59 8.34
N LYS A 2 -2.59 14.06 9.48
CA LYS A 2 -1.62 12.99 9.59
C LYS A 2 -2.28 11.65 9.23
N LEU A 3 -1.67 10.90 8.31
CA LEU A 3 -2.17 9.60 7.92
C LEU A 3 -1.44 8.51 8.71
N TYR A 4 -2.22 7.63 9.34
CA TYR A 4 -1.69 6.51 10.11
C TYR A 4 -1.60 5.25 9.26
N ALA A 5 -0.90 4.23 9.79
CA ALA A 5 -0.68 2.97 9.09
C ALA A 5 -1.97 2.33 8.55
N SER A 6 -3.05 2.36 9.33
CA SER A 6 -4.34 1.80 8.88
C SER A 6 -4.90 2.55 7.67
N GLY A 7 -4.77 3.88 7.64
CA GLY A 7 -5.19 4.67 6.48
C GLY A 7 -4.36 4.35 5.25
N GLU A 8 -3.06 4.20 5.42
CA GLU A 8 -2.16 3.81 4.33
C GLU A 8 -2.53 2.43 3.78
N ASP A 9 -2.89 1.48 4.65
CA ASP A 9 -3.33 0.15 4.23
C ASP A 9 -4.60 0.19 3.39
N TYR A 10 -5.57 1.02 3.77
CA TYR A 10 -6.79 1.17 2.99
C TYR A 10 -6.49 1.73 1.60
N LEU A 11 -5.62 2.74 1.51
CA LEU A 11 -5.23 3.33 0.23
C LEU A 11 -4.49 2.31 -0.65
N GLU A 12 -3.58 1.55 -0.07
CA GLU A 12 -2.85 0.52 -0.80
C GLU A 12 -3.81 -0.57 -1.30
N THR A 13 -4.74 -1.02 -0.46
CA THR A 13 -5.74 -2.02 -0.84
C THR A 13 -6.59 -1.53 -2.00
N ILE A 14 -7.04 -0.30 -1.96
CA ILE A 14 -7.84 0.29 -3.06
C ILE A 14 -7.03 0.34 -4.34
N LEU A 15 -5.75 0.70 -4.26
CA LEU A 15 -4.86 0.70 -5.42
C LEU A 15 -4.74 -0.70 -6.03
N ILE A 16 -4.49 -1.71 -5.19
CA ILE A 16 -4.35 -3.10 -5.64
C ILE A 16 -5.63 -3.59 -6.30
N LEU A 17 -6.77 -3.37 -5.66
CA LEU A 17 -8.06 -3.80 -6.18
C LEU A 17 -8.42 -3.07 -7.47
N HIS A 18 -8.07 -1.80 -7.58
CA HIS A 18 -8.28 -1.02 -8.80
C HIS A 18 -7.52 -1.61 -9.98
N ARG A 19 -6.29 -2.06 -9.74
CA ARG A 19 -5.47 -2.69 -10.78
C ARG A 19 -5.98 -4.08 -11.16
N GLU A 20 -6.55 -4.80 -10.21
CA GLU A 20 -7.04 -6.17 -10.44
C GLU A 20 -8.44 -6.21 -11.08
N MET A 21 -9.35 -5.36 -10.64
CA MET A 21 -10.77 -5.46 -11.02
C MET A 21 -11.37 -4.19 -11.63
N GLY A 22 -10.62 -3.10 -11.67
CA GLY A 22 -11.03 -1.83 -12.25
C GLY A 22 -11.89 -0.98 -11.33
N MET A 23 -13.11 -1.40 -11.03
CA MET A 23 -14.06 -0.63 -10.21
C MET A 23 -14.17 -1.24 -8.81
N VAL A 24 -13.98 -0.40 -7.79
CA VAL A 24 -13.86 -0.85 -6.39
C VAL A 24 -14.95 -0.21 -5.54
N ARG A 25 -15.65 -1.03 -4.77
CA ARG A 25 -16.61 -0.59 -3.77
C ARG A 25 -16.15 -0.96 -2.37
N SER A 26 -16.78 -0.37 -1.35
CA SER A 26 -16.43 -0.66 0.04
C SER A 26 -16.53 -2.14 0.40
N VAL A 27 -17.47 -2.88 -0.20
CA VAL A 27 -17.62 -4.32 0.03
C VAL A 27 -16.38 -5.10 -0.46
N ASP A 28 -15.76 -4.65 -1.54
CA ASP A 28 -14.55 -5.29 -2.07
C ASP A 28 -13.39 -5.10 -1.11
N VAL A 29 -13.27 -3.90 -0.54
CA VAL A 29 -12.24 -3.58 0.45
C VAL A 29 -12.44 -4.41 1.73
N SER A 30 -13.69 -4.49 2.21
CA SER A 30 -14.05 -5.29 3.38
C SER A 30 -13.65 -6.75 3.20
N ARG A 31 -13.94 -7.31 2.06
CA ARG A 31 -13.63 -8.70 1.73
C ARG A 31 -12.12 -8.94 1.65
N HIS A 32 -11.42 -8.05 0.96
CA HIS A 32 -9.97 -8.19 0.77
C HIS A 32 -9.20 -8.08 2.09
N MET A 33 -9.57 -7.13 2.94
CA MET A 33 -8.88 -6.87 4.20
C MET A 33 -9.41 -7.73 5.36
N ALA A 34 -10.50 -8.44 5.17
CA ALA A 34 -11.17 -9.22 6.21
C ALA A 34 -11.55 -8.35 7.42
N VAL A 35 -12.09 -7.16 7.14
CA VAL A 35 -12.59 -6.23 8.16
C VAL A 35 -14.07 -5.97 7.94
N SER A 36 -14.76 -5.48 8.96
CA SER A 36 -16.20 -5.22 8.89
C SER A 36 -16.55 -4.08 7.94
N LYS A 37 -17.74 -4.13 7.35
CA LYS A 37 -18.25 -3.03 6.51
C LYS A 37 -18.29 -1.69 7.26
N PRO A 38 -18.78 -1.62 8.53
CA PRO A 38 -18.74 -0.36 9.26
C PRO A 38 -17.33 0.20 9.43
N SER A 39 -16.32 -0.66 9.64
CA SER A 39 -14.92 -0.22 9.72
C SER A 39 -14.46 0.39 8.40
N VAL A 40 -14.80 -0.22 7.27
CA VAL A 40 -14.46 0.32 5.95
C VAL A 40 -15.16 1.65 5.72
N CYS A 41 -16.47 1.73 6.02
CA CYS A 41 -17.23 2.95 5.81
C CYS A 41 -16.67 4.11 6.64
N HIS A 42 -16.25 3.84 7.87
CA HIS A 42 -15.62 4.84 8.72
C HIS A 42 -14.28 5.30 8.11
N ALA A 43 -13.44 4.37 7.72
CA ALA A 43 -12.15 4.67 7.11
C ALA A 43 -12.29 5.47 5.82
N VAL A 44 -13.25 5.08 4.97
CA VAL A 44 -13.54 5.78 3.70
C VAL A 44 -13.96 7.23 4.00
N ALA A 45 -14.84 7.44 4.98
CA ALA A 45 -15.28 8.78 5.34
C ALA A 45 -14.11 9.65 5.81
N VAL A 46 -13.23 9.11 6.65
CA VAL A 46 -12.03 9.81 7.12
C VAL A 46 -11.08 10.15 5.98
N LEU A 47 -10.86 9.20 5.08
CA LEU A 47 -9.98 9.40 3.92
C LEU A 47 -10.55 10.38 2.91
N GLN A 48 -11.88 10.40 2.72
CA GLN A 48 -12.53 11.40 1.89
C GLN A 48 -12.36 12.80 2.48
N GLU A 49 -12.57 12.93 3.78
CA GLU A 49 -12.39 14.21 4.47
C GLU A 49 -10.95 14.72 4.36
N GLY A 50 -9.99 13.81 4.42
CA GLY A 50 -8.57 14.16 4.25
C GLY A 50 -8.13 14.45 2.83
N GLY A 51 -9.00 14.24 1.84
CA GLY A 51 -8.69 14.47 0.43
C GLY A 51 -7.91 13.35 -0.22
N PHE A 52 -7.92 12.14 0.34
CA PHE A 52 -7.21 10.98 -0.19
C PHE A 52 -8.08 10.09 -1.08
N LEU A 53 -9.39 10.11 -0.87
CA LEU A 53 -10.36 9.32 -1.62
C LEU A 53 -11.51 10.19 -2.10
N ALA A 54 -12.14 9.75 -3.18
CA ALA A 54 -13.42 10.27 -3.66
C ALA A 54 -14.35 9.08 -3.90
N MET A 55 -15.65 9.29 -3.72
CA MET A 55 -16.66 8.31 -4.04
C MET A 55 -17.60 8.91 -5.10
N ASP A 56 -17.84 8.18 -6.19
CA ASP A 56 -18.72 8.67 -7.24
C ASP A 56 -20.20 8.39 -6.92
N GLY A 57 -21.10 8.79 -7.83
CA GLY A 57 -22.53 8.62 -7.63
C GLY A 57 -23.00 7.17 -7.57
N ASP A 58 -22.21 6.23 -8.08
CA ASP A 58 -22.49 4.80 -8.04
C ASP A 58 -21.78 4.09 -6.91
N HIS A 59 -21.20 4.85 -5.97
CA HIS A 59 -20.48 4.37 -4.79
C HIS A 59 -19.17 3.64 -5.09
N PHE A 60 -18.57 3.91 -6.26
CA PHE A 60 -17.23 3.42 -6.56
C PHE A 60 -16.18 4.33 -5.93
N LEU A 61 -15.13 3.73 -5.38
CA LEU A 61 -14.04 4.42 -4.71
C LEU A 61 -12.93 4.76 -5.70
N HIS A 62 -12.46 5.99 -5.62
CA HIS A 62 -11.37 6.49 -6.47
C HIS A 62 -10.29 7.12 -5.61
N LEU A 63 -9.04 6.77 -5.88
CA LEU A 63 -7.92 7.46 -5.27
C LEU A 63 -7.80 8.85 -5.89
N THR A 64 -7.70 9.88 -5.04
CA THR A 64 -7.30 11.20 -5.53
C THR A 64 -5.82 11.14 -5.88
N GLU A 65 -5.29 12.17 -6.53
CA GLU A 65 -3.86 12.26 -6.80
C GLU A 65 -3.04 12.10 -5.51
N ARG A 66 -3.48 12.78 -4.44
CA ARG A 66 -2.85 12.68 -3.12
C ARG A 66 -2.88 11.26 -2.56
N GLY A 67 -4.01 10.59 -2.67
CA GLY A 67 -4.16 9.21 -2.21
C GLY A 67 -3.34 8.23 -3.03
N ARG A 68 -3.29 8.44 -4.35
CA ARG A 68 -2.53 7.59 -5.26
C ARG A 68 -1.03 7.64 -4.97
N ILE A 69 -0.49 8.83 -4.72
CA ILE A 69 0.93 9.00 -4.39
C ILE A 69 1.30 8.20 -3.14
N ILE A 70 0.47 8.28 -2.11
CA ILE A 70 0.70 7.54 -0.87
C ILE A 70 0.56 6.04 -1.08
N ALA A 71 -0.49 5.61 -1.79
CA ALA A 71 -0.74 4.20 -2.05
C ALA A 71 0.41 3.56 -2.84
N GLU A 72 0.90 4.24 -3.87
CA GLU A 72 2.01 3.74 -4.69
C GLU A 72 3.31 3.66 -3.89
N LYS A 73 3.55 4.64 -3.02
CA LYS A 73 4.73 4.64 -2.14
C LYS A 73 4.71 3.43 -1.20
N ILE A 74 3.58 3.16 -0.56
CA ILE A 74 3.46 2.02 0.36
C ILE A 74 3.55 0.70 -0.40
N TYR A 75 2.91 0.60 -1.56
CA TYR A 75 2.98 -0.59 -2.41
C TYR A 75 4.42 -0.88 -2.86
N GLU A 76 5.18 0.14 -3.25
CA GLU A 76 6.58 0.00 -3.64
C GLU A 76 7.42 -0.53 -2.49
N ARG A 77 7.23 0.02 -1.28
CA ARG A 77 7.95 -0.44 -0.08
C ARG A 77 7.61 -1.89 0.25
N HIS A 78 6.33 -2.24 0.19
CA HIS A 78 5.88 -3.60 0.46
C HIS A 78 6.56 -4.61 -0.47
N ARG A 79 6.55 -4.33 -1.77
CA ARG A 79 7.18 -5.19 -2.78
C ARG A 79 8.68 -5.29 -2.56
N PHE A 80 9.32 -4.16 -2.31
CA PHE A 80 10.77 -4.11 -2.10
C PHE A 80 11.18 -5.01 -0.93
N PHE A 81 10.57 -4.82 0.24
CA PHE A 81 10.96 -5.59 1.42
C PHE A 81 10.55 -7.06 1.32
N THR A 82 9.39 -7.35 0.77
CA THR A 82 8.96 -8.74 0.56
C THR A 82 9.97 -9.48 -0.32
N ASP A 83 10.32 -8.90 -1.45
CA ASP A 83 11.22 -9.54 -2.41
C ASP A 83 12.63 -9.74 -1.84
N HIS A 84 13.17 -8.74 -1.14
CA HIS A 84 14.49 -8.84 -0.55
C HIS A 84 14.56 -9.82 0.63
N LEU A 85 13.51 -9.89 1.42
CA LEU A 85 13.45 -10.86 2.52
C LEU A 85 13.38 -12.29 1.98
N ILE A 86 12.59 -12.52 0.92
CA ILE A 86 12.52 -13.84 0.28
C ILE A 86 13.89 -14.19 -0.32
N GLU A 87 14.54 -13.27 -0.98
CA GLU A 87 15.87 -13.48 -1.55
C GLU A 87 16.89 -13.84 -0.47
N ALA A 88 16.75 -13.25 0.72
CA ALA A 88 17.62 -13.55 1.86
C ALA A 88 17.32 -14.91 2.52
N GLY A 89 16.30 -15.62 2.06
CA GLY A 89 15.94 -16.93 2.56
C GLY A 89 14.76 -16.95 3.54
N VAL A 90 14.10 -15.81 3.73
CA VAL A 90 12.93 -15.75 4.61
C VAL A 90 11.74 -16.40 3.90
N ASP A 91 10.98 -17.21 4.63
CA ASP A 91 9.76 -17.82 4.13
C ASP A 91 8.82 -16.74 3.56
N PRO A 92 8.21 -16.96 2.39
CA PRO A 92 7.37 -15.93 1.75
C PRO A 92 6.27 -15.36 2.65
N LYS A 93 5.61 -16.19 3.44
CA LYS A 93 4.56 -15.75 4.35
C LYS A 93 5.10 -14.83 5.46
N THR A 94 6.23 -15.21 6.03
CA THR A 94 6.93 -14.40 7.04
C THR A 94 7.46 -13.11 6.43
N ALA A 95 8.00 -13.19 5.21
CA ALA A 95 8.51 -12.02 4.49
C ALA A 95 7.42 -10.97 4.27
N GLU A 96 6.23 -11.42 3.84
CA GLU A 96 5.09 -10.51 3.65
C GLU A 96 4.65 -9.86 4.96
N ALA A 97 4.58 -10.64 6.04
CA ALA A 97 4.17 -10.12 7.34
C ALA A 97 5.17 -9.08 7.87
N ASP A 98 6.46 -9.35 7.72
CA ASP A 98 7.50 -8.44 8.16
C ASP A 98 7.57 -7.19 7.28
N ALA A 99 7.44 -7.35 5.97
CA ALA A 99 7.41 -6.23 5.03
C ALA A 99 6.25 -5.28 5.37
N TYR A 100 5.09 -5.82 5.69
CA TYR A 100 3.93 -5.04 6.12
C TYR A 100 4.25 -4.15 7.32
N ARG A 101 4.99 -4.66 8.28
CA ARG A 101 5.38 -3.88 9.46
C ARG A 101 6.42 -2.82 9.13
N ILE A 102 7.41 -3.18 8.34
CA ILE A 102 8.52 -2.28 7.97
C ILE A 102 8.03 -1.10 7.13
N GLU A 103 7.12 -1.34 6.19
CA GLU A 103 6.71 -0.34 5.20
C GLU A 103 6.11 0.92 5.80
N HIS A 104 5.54 0.82 6.99
CA HIS A 104 4.90 1.97 7.65
C HIS A 104 5.81 2.73 8.60
N VAL A 105 6.92 2.12 9.02
CA VAL A 105 7.79 2.72 10.05
C VAL A 105 9.12 3.24 9.51
N ILE A 106 9.53 2.77 8.36
CA ILE A 106 10.81 3.17 7.77
C ILE A 106 10.72 4.59 7.21
N SER A 107 11.77 5.38 7.40
CA SER A 107 11.82 6.73 6.84
C SER A 107 12.01 6.72 5.33
N ASP A 108 11.60 7.81 4.67
CA ASP A 108 11.80 7.98 3.24
C ASP A 108 13.29 7.95 2.90
N GLU A 109 14.12 8.58 3.72
CA GLU A 109 15.57 8.62 3.51
C GLU A 109 16.16 7.21 3.52
N THR A 110 15.84 6.41 4.55
CA THR A 110 16.37 5.06 4.67
C THR A 110 15.92 4.19 3.49
N PHE A 111 14.64 4.24 3.15
CA PHE A 111 14.11 3.47 2.02
C PHE A 111 14.81 3.86 0.71
N HIS A 112 14.93 5.16 0.47
CA HIS A 112 15.55 5.67 -0.75
C HIS A 112 17.02 5.20 -0.87
N ARG A 113 17.77 5.24 0.22
CA ARG A 113 19.17 4.77 0.25
C ARG A 113 19.28 3.28 -0.02
N LEU A 114 18.40 2.48 0.60
CA LEU A 114 18.38 1.03 0.36
C LEU A 114 18.05 0.73 -1.09
N LYS A 115 17.05 1.40 -1.64
CA LYS A 115 16.63 1.22 -3.02
C LYS A 115 17.77 1.54 -3.99
N GLU A 116 18.47 2.65 -3.79
CA GLU A 116 19.60 3.04 -4.62
C GLU A 116 20.72 1.99 -4.57
N LYS A 117 21.05 1.51 -3.38
CA LYS A 117 22.09 0.51 -3.20
C LYS A 117 21.78 -0.79 -3.95
N TYR A 118 20.56 -1.31 -3.79
CA TYR A 118 20.17 -2.56 -4.45
C TYR A 118 20.05 -2.40 -5.95
N GLN A 119 19.63 -1.25 -6.46
CA GLN A 119 19.63 -0.98 -7.89
C GLN A 119 21.06 -1.00 -8.45
N SER A 120 22.00 -0.34 -7.76
CA SER A 120 23.41 -0.29 -8.14
C SER A 120 24.03 -1.70 -8.17
N GLU A 121 23.78 -2.52 -7.14
CA GLU A 121 24.27 -3.89 -7.08
C GLU A 121 23.69 -4.75 -8.21
N SER A 122 22.40 -4.60 -8.51
CA SER A 122 21.73 -5.32 -9.60
C SER A 122 22.32 -4.95 -10.95
N GLU A 123 22.58 -3.67 -11.20
CA GLU A 123 23.21 -3.20 -12.43
C GLU A 123 24.61 -3.75 -12.58
N ASN A 124 25.41 -3.77 -11.50
CA ASN A 124 26.76 -4.33 -11.50
C ASN A 124 26.74 -5.84 -11.78
N LYS A 125 25.77 -6.56 -11.26
CA LYS A 125 25.63 -8.00 -11.49
C LYS A 125 25.14 -8.31 -12.90
N GLY A 126 24.46 -7.39 -13.54
CA GLY A 126 23.95 -7.51 -14.88
C GLY A 126 25.02 -7.39 -15.97
N LEU A 127 26.21 -6.97 -15.58
CA LEU A 127 27.33 -6.86 -16.47
C LEU A 127 28.11 -8.19 -16.52
#